data_55fb50ee93808ce823da89ad5e842fd1
#
_entry.id   55fb50ee93808ce823da89ad5e842fd1
#
_cell.length_a   1.000
_cell.length_b   1.000
_cell.length_c   1.000
_cell.angle_alpha   90.00
_cell.angle_beta   90.00
_cell.angle_gamma   90.00
#
_symmetry.space_group_name_H-M   'P 1'
#
loop_
_entity.id
_entity.type
_entity.pdbx_description
1 polymer ?
#
loop_
_entity_poly.entity_id
_entity_poly.type
_entity_poly.pdbx_seq_one_letter_code
_entity_poly.pdbx_strand_id
1 'polypeptide(L)'
;MKRILTLSLILCSTISFSQIEGTWKLADQAGALGVGPGQGDISWWSNSLPDVTTRACLFDDSITFDAMGNMTQYMDGATWIETWQGAAAEGCDVPVAPFDGMPASAYTYTH
;
A
#
# COMPACT_ATOMS: atom_id res chain seq x y z
N MET A 1 -61.66 13.61 7.99
CA MET A 1 -60.70 12.49 8.00
C MET A 1 -59.29 13.05 7.83
N LYS A 2 -58.50 12.98 8.87
CA LYS A 2 -57.10 13.41 8.83
C LYS A 2 -56.25 12.20 8.40
N ARG A 3 -55.63 12.27 7.22
CA ARG A 3 -54.67 11.25 6.79
C ARG A 3 -53.30 11.65 7.37
N ILE A 4 -52.84 10.85 8.30
CA ILE A 4 -51.48 10.97 8.84
C ILE A 4 -50.54 10.30 7.82
N LEU A 5 -49.78 11.12 7.10
CA LEU A 5 -48.66 10.62 6.30
C LEU A 5 -47.49 10.35 7.25
N THR A 6 -47.27 9.08 7.55
CA THR A 6 -46.07 8.66 8.25
C THR A 6 -44.90 8.68 7.27
N LEU A 7 -44.09 9.72 7.34
CA LEU A 7 -42.85 9.81 6.59
C LEU A 7 -41.83 8.87 7.23
N SER A 8 -41.69 7.68 6.67
CA SER A 8 -40.64 6.73 7.11
C SER A 8 -39.28 7.26 6.67
N LEU A 9 -38.54 7.84 7.61
CA LEU A 9 -37.16 8.25 7.40
C LEU A 9 -36.32 6.99 7.38
N ILE A 10 -36.01 6.48 6.18
CA ILE A 10 -35.04 5.42 6.01
C ILE A 10 -33.68 6.05 6.29
N LEU A 11 -33.18 5.82 7.50
CA LEU A 11 -31.82 6.15 7.87
C LEU A 11 -30.88 5.18 7.13
N CYS A 12 -30.44 5.59 5.95
CA CYS A 12 -29.38 4.89 5.21
C CYS A 12 -28.08 5.07 5.99
N SER A 13 -27.80 4.16 6.92
CA SER A 13 -26.49 4.08 7.53
C SER A 13 -25.51 3.65 6.44
N THR A 14 -24.79 4.62 5.88
CA THR A 14 -23.63 4.33 5.02
C THR A 14 -22.58 3.68 5.90
N ILE A 15 -22.42 2.36 5.77
CA ILE A 15 -21.30 1.67 6.35
C ILE A 15 -20.08 2.15 5.55
N SER A 16 -19.32 3.07 6.14
CA SER A 16 -18.04 3.51 5.59
C SER A 16 -17.05 2.36 5.80
N PHE A 17 -16.90 1.49 4.80
CA PHE A 17 -15.78 0.57 4.79
C PHE A 17 -14.51 1.39 4.55
N SER A 18 -13.48 1.15 5.33
CA SER A 18 -12.17 1.71 5.08
C SER A 18 -11.70 1.25 3.70
N GLN A 19 -11.42 2.20 2.80
CA GLN A 19 -11.02 1.90 1.43
C GLN A 19 -9.62 1.31 1.33
N ILE A 20 -8.84 1.34 2.41
CA ILE A 20 -7.47 0.84 2.44
C ILE A 20 -7.38 -0.62 2.91
N GLU A 21 -8.40 -1.13 3.62
CA GLU A 21 -8.37 -2.52 4.10
C GLU A 21 -8.25 -3.51 2.94
N GLY A 22 -7.47 -4.56 3.18
CA GLY A 22 -7.22 -5.60 2.19
C GLY A 22 -5.73 -5.78 1.90
N THR A 23 -5.45 -6.57 0.88
CA THR A 23 -4.09 -6.86 0.42
C THR A 23 -3.82 -6.15 -0.89
N TRP A 24 -2.73 -5.42 -0.92
CA TRP A 24 -2.34 -4.56 -2.04
C TRP A 24 -0.99 -4.99 -2.61
N LYS A 25 -0.84 -4.86 -3.90
CA LYS A 25 0.42 -5.01 -4.64
C LYS A 25 0.64 -3.80 -5.55
N LEU A 26 1.88 -3.57 -5.93
CA LEU A 26 2.16 -2.67 -7.04
C LEU A 26 1.56 -3.24 -8.32
N ALA A 27 0.98 -2.39 -9.15
CA ALA A 27 0.52 -2.80 -10.47
C ALA A 27 1.72 -3.06 -11.40
N ASP A 28 1.65 -4.11 -12.22
CA ASP A 28 2.71 -4.48 -13.17
C ASP A 28 2.73 -3.52 -14.36
N GLN A 29 3.00 -2.24 -14.10
CA GLN A 29 2.99 -1.18 -15.10
C GLN A 29 3.97 -0.06 -14.77
N ALA A 30 4.34 0.72 -15.76
CA ALA A 30 5.11 1.94 -15.55
C ALA A 30 4.34 2.94 -14.67
N GLY A 31 5.05 3.63 -13.78
CA GLY A 31 4.47 4.63 -12.89
C GLY A 31 3.66 4.06 -11.71
N ALA A 32 3.69 2.74 -11.47
CA ALA A 32 3.03 2.13 -10.31
C ALA A 32 3.67 2.54 -8.98
N LEU A 33 4.97 2.81 -8.99
CA LEU A 33 5.73 3.35 -7.88
C LEU A 33 6.37 4.67 -8.31
N GLY A 34 6.18 5.70 -7.51
CA GLY A 34 6.77 7.01 -7.75
C GLY A 34 7.29 7.65 -6.49
N VAL A 35 8.28 8.49 -6.64
CA VAL A 35 8.90 9.26 -5.57
C VAL A 35 8.89 10.74 -5.94
N GLY A 36 8.48 11.56 -4.99
CA GLY A 36 8.41 13.00 -5.18
C GLY A 36 8.23 13.74 -3.86
N PRO A 37 8.16 15.07 -3.87
CA PRO A 37 8.08 15.89 -2.66
C PRO A 37 6.72 15.84 -1.96
N GLY A 38 5.70 15.23 -2.55
CA GLY A 38 4.37 15.16 -1.97
C GLY A 38 3.51 14.07 -2.57
N GLN A 39 2.35 13.87 -1.99
CA GLN A 39 1.42 12.84 -2.42
C GLN A 39 1.00 13.03 -3.89
N GLY A 40 1.14 11.96 -4.68
CA GLY A 40 0.83 11.96 -6.12
C GLY A 40 1.89 12.63 -7.00
N ASP A 41 2.96 13.17 -6.42
CA ASP A 41 4.07 13.74 -7.16
C ASP A 41 5.16 12.67 -7.39
N ILE A 42 5.47 12.38 -8.63
CA ILE A 42 6.46 11.39 -9.06
C ILE A 42 7.65 12.05 -9.78
N SER A 43 7.87 13.35 -9.53
CA SER A 43 8.83 14.16 -10.28
C SER A 43 10.29 13.79 -10.03
N TRP A 44 10.61 13.14 -8.92
CA TRP A 44 11.98 12.72 -8.64
C TRP A 44 12.34 11.40 -9.31
N TRP A 45 11.40 10.46 -9.32
CA TRP A 45 11.57 9.16 -9.96
C TRP A 45 10.25 8.43 -10.08
N SER A 46 10.11 7.59 -11.11
CA SER A 46 9.05 6.59 -11.20
C SER A 46 9.56 5.36 -11.95
N ASN A 47 9.02 4.20 -11.64
CA ASN A 47 9.42 2.99 -12.33
C ASN A 47 8.97 3.02 -13.81
N SER A 48 9.85 2.54 -14.66
CA SER A 48 9.55 2.24 -16.07
C SER A 48 8.90 0.86 -16.21
N LEU A 49 8.42 0.52 -17.40
CA LEU A 49 7.92 -0.83 -17.65
C LEU A 49 9.02 -1.92 -17.53
N PRO A 50 10.26 -1.72 -18.02
CA PRO A 50 11.36 -2.64 -17.75
C PRO A 50 11.67 -2.86 -16.27
N ASP A 51 11.44 -1.86 -15.41
CA ASP A 51 11.68 -1.99 -13.96
C ASP A 51 10.75 -3.02 -13.31
N VAL A 52 9.57 -3.27 -13.84
CA VAL A 52 8.66 -4.33 -13.36
C VAL A 52 9.37 -5.69 -13.41
N THR A 53 10.13 -5.95 -14.47
CA THR A 53 10.91 -7.19 -14.60
C THR A 53 12.19 -7.14 -13.77
N THR A 54 12.95 -6.03 -13.84
CA THR A 54 14.21 -5.87 -13.11
C THR A 54 14.00 -5.94 -11.60
N ARG A 55 12.90 -5.36 -11.11
CA ARG A 55 12.51 -5.31 -9.70
C ARG A 55 11.37 -6.29 -9.38
N ALA A 56 11.31 -7.44 -10.05
CA ALA A 56 10.20 -8.39 -9.90
C ALA A 56 9.97 -8.80 -8.44
N CYS A 57 11.03 -8.91 -7.64
CA CYS A 57 10.97 -9.19 -6.21
C CYS A 57 10.30 -8.09 -5.36
N LEU A 58 10.16 -6.88 -5.87
CA LEU A 58 9.37 -5.81 -5.26
C LEU A 58 7.92 -5.84 -5.74
N PHE A 59 7.72 -6.16 -7.02
CA PHE A 59 6.39 -6.20 -7.62
C PHE A 59 5.57 -7.43 -7.20
N ASP A 60 6.21 -8.49 -6.71
CA ASP A 60 5.51 -9.63 -6.11
C ASP A 60 5.23 -9.46 -4.60
N ASP A 61 5.83 -8.45 -3.95
CA ASP A 61 5.54 -8.09 -2.57
C ASP A 61 4.08 -7.68 -2.39
N SER A 62 3.57 -7.89 -1.18
CA SER A 62 2.24 -7.43 -0.81
C SER A 62 2.23 -6.71 0.53
N ILE A 63 1.26 -5.82 0.68
CA ILE A 63 0.98 -5.09 1.92
C ILE A 63 -0.48 -5.34 2.28
N THR A 64 -0.71 -5.81 3.48
CA THR A 64 -2.06 -6.03 4.02
C THR A 64 -2.36 -5.00 5.10
N PHE A 65 -3.51 -4.36 4.98
CA PHE A 65 -4.09 -3.48 6.01
C PHE A 65 -5.32 -4.17 6.58
N ASP A 66 -5.39 -4.31 7.90
CA ASP A 66 -6.54 -4.90 8.57
C ASP A 66 -7.46 -3.86 9.22
N ALA A 67 -8.64 -4.30 9.65
CA ALA A 67 -9.64 -3.44 10.28
C ALA A 67 -9.21 -2.91 11.66
N MET A 68 -8.15 -3.46 12.26
CA MET A 68 -7.62 -3.04 13.57
C MET A 68 -6.49 -2.02 13.46
N GLY A 69 -6.16 -1.56 12.26
CA GLY A 69 -5.10 -0.58 12.05
C GLY A 69 -3.71 -1.19 11.95
N ASN A 70 -3.58 -2.46 11.66
CA ASN A 70 -2.29 -3.10 11.44
C ASN A 70 -1.93 -3.13 9.96
N MET A 71 -0.66 -2.87 9.67
CA MET A 71 -0.05 -3.03 8.37
C MET A 71 0.98 -4.17 8.43
N THR A 72 0.90 -5.08 7.50
CA THR A 72 1.84 -6.19 7.38
C THR A 72 2.41 -6.22 5.97
N GLN A 73 3.73 -6.33 5.85
CA GLN A 73 4.41 -6.54 4.57
C GLN A 73 4.76 -8.01 4.41
N TYR A 74 4.55 -8.54 3.22
CA TYR A 74 4.96 -9.87 2.81
C TYR A 74 5.90 -9.75 1.61
N MET A 75 7.15 -10.14 1.80
CA MET A 75 8.24 -9.96 0.84
C MET A 75 8.78 -11.28 0.27
N ASP A 76 8.13 -12.40 0.57
CA ASP A 76 8.46 -13.74 0.06
C ASP A 76 9.97 -14.10 0.15
N GLY A 77 10.63 -13.63 1.21
CA GLY A 77 12.04 -13.88 1.48
C GLY A 77 13.02 -12.98 0.73
N ALA A 78 12.57 -12.18 -0.23
CA ALA A 78 13.39 -11.22 -0.95
C ALA A 78 12.56 -10.01 -1.41
N THR A 79 13.18 -8.85 -1.44
CA THR A 79 12.60 -7.63 -2.02
C THR A 79 13.70 -6.83 -2.73
N TRP A 80 13.34 -5.78 -3.41
CA TRP A 80 14.34 -4.84 -3.92
C TRP A 80 14.92 -4.01 -2.78
N ILE A 81 16.23 -4.06 -2.62
CA ILE A 81 16.94 -3.29 -1.60
C ILE A 81 17.93 -2.32 -2.25
N GLU A 82 18.12 -1.19 -1.59
CA GLU A 82 18.98 -0.10 -2.01
C GLU A 82 20.21 -0.02 -1.08
N THR A 83 21.31 0.52 -1.58
CA THR A 83 22.54 0.65 -0.77
C THR A 83 22.34 1.54 0.47
N TRP A 84 21.48 2.55 0.40
CA TRP A 84 21.16 3.42 1.55
C TRP A 84 20.40 2.68 2.67
N GLN A 85 19.82 1.51 2.38
CA GLN A 85 19.19 0.64 3.38
C GLN A 85 20.20 -0.27 4.10
N GLY A 86 21.50 -0.17 3.79
CA GLY A 86 22.55 -0.98 4.38
C GLY A 86 22.94 -2.22 3.55
N ALA A 87 22.41 -2.34 2.35
CA ALA A 87 22.80 -3.40 1.41
C ALA A 87 24.19 -3.16 0.83
N ALA A 88 24.92 -4.23 0.52
CA ALA A 88 26.21 -4.15 -0.16
C ALA A 88 26.08 -3.70 -1.61
N ALA A 89 24.97 -4.03 -2.26
CA ALA A 89 24.62 -3.63 -3.62
C ALA A 89 23.10 -3.50 -3.76
N GLU A 90 22.67 -2.68 -4.70
CA GLU A 90 21.27 -2.55 -5.10
C GLU A 90 20.83 -3.82 -5.83
N GLY A 91 19.64 -4.33 -5.52
CA GLY A 91 19.08 -5.50 -6.19
C GLY A 91 18.08 -6.27 -5.35
N CYS A 92 17.61 -7.40 -5.90
CA CYS A 92 16.76 -8.34 -5.17
C CYS A 92 17.60 -9.16 -4.18
N ASP A 93 17.30 -9.01 -2.89
CA ASP A 93 17.98 -9.76 -1.84
C ASP A 93 17.10 -9.80 -0.57
N VAL A 94 17.59 -10.50 0.46
CA VAL A 94 16.92 -10.58 1.76
C VAL A 94 16.79 -9.17 2.35
N PRO A 95 15.59 -8.79 2.82
CA PRO A 95 15.37 -7.48 3.43
C PRO A 95 16.30 -7.22 4.62
N VAL A 96 16.73 -5.97 4.76
CA VAL A 96 17.64 -5.51 5.83
C VAL A 96 16.86 -4.67 6.84
N ALA A 97 17.07 -4.95 8.14
CA ALA A 97 16.44 -4.17 9.20
C ALA A 97 16.86 -2.68 9.13
N PRO A 98 15.96 -1.72 9.38
CA PRO A 98 14.56 -1.85 9.81
C PRO A 98 13.55 -2.02 8.65
N PHE A 99 14.01 -2.32 7.45
CA PHE A 99 13.18 -2.41 6.22
C PHE A 99 12.74 -3.84 5.91
N ASP A 100 12.91 -4.75 6.84
CA ASP A 100 12.57 -6.17 6.74
C ASP A 100 11.08 -6.50 7.00
N GLY A 101 10.25 -5.46 7.15
CA GLY A 101 8.81 -5.61 7.40
C GLY A 101 8.44 -6.05 8.81
N MET A 102 9.41 -6.16 9.71
CA MET A 102 9.21 -6.59 11.09
C MET A 102 9.64 -5.52 12.09
N PRO A 103 8.85 -5.27 13.12
CA PRO A 103 7.51 -5.80 13.39
C PRO A 103 6.43 -5.18 12.51
N ALA A 104 5.25 -5.80 12.44
CA ALA A 104 4.09 -5.21 11.80
C ALA A 104 3.83 -3.81 12.37
N SER A 105 3.71 -2.83 11.50
CA SER A 105 3.57 -1.43 11.90
C SER A 105 2.10 -1.07 12.06
N ALA A 106 1.77 -0.34 13.13
CA ALA A 106 0.50 0.37 13.20
C ALA A 106 0.50 1.50 12.16
N TYR A 107 -0.63 1.73 11.53
CA TYR A 107 -0.81 2.83 10.58
C TYR A 107 -2.03 3.68 10.92
N THR A 108 -1.98 4.93 10.51
CA THR A 108 -3.14 5.82 10.49
C THR A 108 -3.26 6.43 9.11
N TYR A 109 -4.49 6.63 8.67
CA TYR A 109 -4.75 7.35 7.42
C TYR A 109 -5.87 8.36 7.63
N THR A 110 -5.85 9.40 6.84
CA THR A 110 -6.91 10.42 6.78
C THR A 110 -7.55 10.40 5.40
N HIS A 111 -8.86 10.59 5.38
CA HIS A 111 -9.62 10.71 4.14
C HIS A 111 -9.55 12.13 3.59
#